data_c31b11199eb9ef4f06572c0a84de9da2
#
_entry.id   c31b11199eb9ef4f06572c0a84de9da2
#
_cell.length_a   1.000
_cell.length_b   1.000
_cell.length_c   1.000
_cell.angle_alpha   90.00
_cell.angle_beta   90.00
_cell.angle_gamma   90.00
#
_symmetry.space_group_name_H-M   'P 1'
#
loop_
_entity.id
_entity.type
_entity.pdbx_description
1 polymer ?
#
loop_
_entity_poly.entity_id
_entity_poly.type
_entity_poly.pdbx_seq_one_letter_code
_entity_poly.pdbx_strand_id
1 'polypeptide(L)'
;MKNLRKQVVVAGLETHICINQTVHDLLVRGYWVHLASDAVSSRRMADHLVGLRKMEQAGAIISSVETVLFEVLQRAGTDRFRRVLELIKGRG
;
A
#
# COMPACT_ATOMS: atom_id res chain seq x y z
N MET A 1 -22.01 7.49 -2.11
CA MET A 1 -22.01 7.22 -0.66
C MET A 1 -20.64 7.46 -0.08
N LYS A 2 -20.59 8.08 1.06
CA LYS A 2 -19.31 8.33 1.72
C LYS A 2 -18.83 7.07 2.40
N ASN A 3 -17.58 6.77 2.18
CA ASN A 3 -16.91 5.70 2.86
C ASN A 3 -16.33 6.21 4.17
N LEU A 4 -16.81 5.70 5.29
CA LEU A 4 -16.37 6.13 6.61
C LEU A 4 -15.13 5.40 7.10
N ARG A 5 -14.65 4.40 6.36
CA ARG A 5 -13.44 3.69 6.73
C ARG A 5 -12.21 4.52 6.43
N LYS A 6 -11.29 4.51 7.38
CA LYS A 6 -9.98 5.10 7.15
C LYS A 6 -9.18 4.25 6.19
N GLN A 7 -8.37 4.91 5.39
CA GLN A 7 -7.49 4.25 4.44
C GLN A 7 -6.06 4.30 4.95
N VAL A 8 -5.38 3.18 4.84
CA VAL A 8 -4.01 3.03 5.32
C VAL A 8 -3.17 2.44 4.19
N VAL A 9 -1.97 2.99 4.02
CA VAL A 9 -0.97 2.43 3.10
C VAL A 9 0.09 1.73 3.92
N VAL A 10 0.36 0.47 3.60
CA VAL A 10 1.34 -0.33 4.33
C VAL A 10 2.54 -0.64 3.44
N ALA A 11 3.73 -0.47 4.00
CA ALA A 11 5.00 -0.76 3.35
C ALA A 11 5.98 -1.26 4.40
N GLY A 12 7.09 -1.86 3.97
CA GLY A 12 8.16 -2.29 4.87
C GLY A 12 8.58 -3.74 4.65
N LEU A 13 9.16 -4.35 5.69
CA LEU A 13 9.75 -5.69 5.68
C LEU A 13 9.25 -6.49 6.88
N GLU A 14 9.11 -7.77 6.81
CA GLU A 14 9.09 -8.61 5.61
C GLU A 14 7.65 -8.89 5.22
N THR A 15 7.40 -9.00 3.92
CA THR A 15 6.06 -9.14 3.36
C THR A 15 5.24 -10.26 4.01
N HIS A 16 5.85 -11.42 4.18
CA HIS A 16 5.15 -12.63 4.65
C HIS A 16 5.12 -12.76 6.18
N ILE A 17 5.75 -11.85 6.90
CA ILE A 17 5.81 -11.90 8.37
C ILE A 17 5.13 -10.67 8.96
N CYS A 18 5.92 -9.63 9.29
CA CYS A 18 5.39 -8.44 9.97
C CYS A 18 4.32 -7.72 9.16
N ILE A 19 4.56 -7.56 7.86
CA ILE A 19 3.62 -6.88 6.99
C ILE A 19 2.30 -7.66 6.91
N ASN A 20 2.39 -8.97 6.70
CA ASN A 20 1.20 -9.82 6.65
C ASN A 20 0.38 -9.73 7.94
N GLN A 21 1.02 -9.79 9.09
CA GLN A 21 0.35 -9.70 10.39
C GLN A 21 -0.31 -8.33 10.59
N THR A 22 0.41 -7.26 10.25
CA THR A 22 -0.09 -5.90 10.37
C THR A 22 -1.31 -5.67 9.48
N VAL A 23 -1.24 -6.13 8.24
CA VAL A 23 -2.34 -5.97 7.29
C VAL A 23 -3.59 -6.69 7.77
N HIS A 24 -3.44 -7.95 8.22
CA HIS A 24 -4.58 -8.70 8.73
C HIS A 24 -5.22 -8.01 9.94
N ASP A 25 -4.41 -7.48 10.86
CA ASP A 25 -4.90 -6.77 12.02
C ASP A 25 -5.68 -5.51 11.62
N LEU A 26 -5.15 -4.75 10.67
CA LEU A 26 -5.81 -3.54 10.18
C LEU A 26 -7.13 -3.87 9.49
N LEU A 27 -7.17 -4.95 8.72
CA LEU A 27 -8.40 -5.37 8.04
C LEU A 27 -9.48 -5.74 9.06
N VAL A 28 -9.11 -6.46 10.12
CA VAL A 28 -10.04 -6.82 11.20
C VAL A 28 -10.58 -5.57 11.87
N ARG A 29 -9.77 -4.54 12.00
CA ARG A 29 -10.21 -3.27 12.61
C ARG A 29 -11.05 -2.41 11.67
N GLY A 30 -11.26 -2.84 10.45
CA GLY A 30 -12.14 -2.15 9.51
C GLY A 30 -11.48 -1.10 8.65
N TYR A 31 -10.15 -1.09 8.56
CA TYR A 31 -9.46 -0.18 7.64
C TYR A 31 -9.53 -0.67 6.20
N TRP A 32 -9.51 0.26 5.27
CA TRP A 32 -9.18 -0.01 3.89
C TRP A 32 -7.67 -0.03 3.77
N VAL A 33 -7.09 -1.20 3.50
CA VAL A 33 -5.64 -1.37 3.49
C VAL A 33 -5.15 -1.44 2.05
N HIS A 34 -4.28 -0.51 1.69
CA HIS A 34 -3.58 -0.50 0.42
C HIS A 34 -2.15 -0.98 0.68
N LEU A 35 -1.78 -2.07 0.06
CA LEU A 35 -0.44 -2.62 0.19
C LEU A 35 0.40 -2.20 -1.01
N ALA A 36 1.44 -1.42 -0.76
CA ALA A 36 2.36 -1.01 -1.81
C ALA A 36 3.30 -2.17 -2.12
N SER A 37 2.98 -2.95 -3.14
CA SER A 37 3.69 -4.20 -3.44
C SER A 37 5.16 -3.98 -3.81
N ASP A 38 5.50 -2.81 -4.31
CA ASP A 38 6.86 -2.44 -4.65
C ASP A 38 7.62 -1.80 -3.49
N ALA A 39 6.97 -1.62 -2.34
CA ALA A 39 7.58 -1.08 -1.13
C ALA A 39 7.56 -2.10 0.02
N VAL A 40 7.26 -3.35 -0.26
CA VAL A 40 7.39 -4.46 0.67
C VAL A 40 8.30 -5.52 0.05
N SER A 41 8.97 -6.27 0.89
CA SER A 41 9.95 -7.24 0.41
C SER A 41 10.13 -8.37 1.41
N SER A 42 10.55 -9.51 0.92
CA SER A 42 10.96 -10.65 1.72
C SER A 42 12.27 -11.18 1.17
N ARG A 43 13.02 -11.88 2.01
CA ARG A 43 14.31 -12.45 1.58
C ARG A 43 14.15 -13.44 0.44
N ARG A 44 13.01 -14.15 0.41
CA ARG A 44 12.70 -15.10 -0.66
C ARG A 44 11.52 -14.60 -1.46
N MET A 45 11.65 -14.65 -2.77
CA MET A 45 10.56 -14.25 -3.66
C MET A 45 9.31 -15.11 -3.44
N ALA A 46 9.48 -16.40 -3.21
CA ALA A 46 8.35 -17.29 -2.97
C ALA A 46 7.53 -16.86 -1.74
N ASP A 47 8.21 -16.48 -0.67
CA ASP A 47 7.55 -16.00 0.54
C ASP A 47 6.87 -14.66 0.32
N HIS A 48 7.50 -13.78 -0.45
CA HIS A 48 6.92 -12.49 -0.82
C HIS A 48 5.59 -12.69 -1.56
N LEU A 49 5.58 -13.56 -2.56
CA LEU A 49 4.39 -13.84 -3.36
C LEU A 49 3.28 -14.47 -2.53
N VAL A 50 3.64 -15.40 -1.65
CA VAL A 50 2.67 -16.02 -0.73
C VAL A 50 2.04 -14.96 0.17
N GLY A 51 2.86 -14.08 0.73
CA GLY A 51 2.37 -13.00 1.58
C GLY A 51 1.40 -12.08 0.85
N LEU A 52 1.76 -11.66 -0.35
CA LEU A 52 0.90 -10.81 -1.16
C LEU A 52 -0.46 -11.48 -1.43
N ARG A 53 -0.43 -12.75 -1.80
CA ARG A 53 -1.67 -13.48 -2.10
C ARG A 53 -2.55 -13.60 -0.86
N LYS A 54 -1.97 -13.93 0.28
CA LYS A 54 -2.74 -14.07 1.51
C LYS A 54 -3.41 -12.74 1.91
N MET A 55 -2.68 -11.64 1.79
CA MET A 55 -3.22 -10.34 2.12
C MET A 55 -4.32 -9.92 1.15
N GLU A 56 -4.13 -10.18 -0.14
CA GLU A 56 -5.14 -9.87 -1.14
C GLU A 56 -6.42 -10.66 -0.88
N GLN A 57 -6.30 -11.95 -0.60
CA GLN A 57 -7.46 -12.79 -0.30
C GLN A 57 -8.18 -12.36 0.97
N ALA A 58 -7.46 -11.76 1.91
CA ALA A 58 -8.04 -11.25 3.14
C ALA A 58 -8.74 -9.89 2.96
N GLY A 59 -8.57 -9.25 1.80
CA GLY A 59 -9.24 -8.00 1.51
C GLY A 59 -8.33 -6.79 1.31
N ALA A 60 -7.01 -6.95 1.38
CA ALA A 60 -6.09 -5.87 1.10
C ALA A 60 -6.11 -5.54 -0.40
N ILE A 61 -5.95 -4.28 -0.71
CA ILE A 61 -5.86 -3.80 -2.09
C ILE A 61 -4.39 -3.77 -2.47
N ILE A 62 -4.00 -4.59 -3.42
CA ILE A 62 -2.62 -4.62 -3.89
C ILE A 62 -2.41 -3.45 -4.85
N SER A 63 -1.42 -2.62 -4.54
CA SER A 63 -1.17 -1.41 -5.28
C SER A 63 0.34 -1.22 -5.46
N SER A 64 0.74 -0.04 -5.87
CA SER A 64 2.14 0.37 -5.94
C SER A 64 2.26 1.75 -5.31
N VAL A 65 3.48 2.14 -4.95
CA VAL A 65 3.72 3.48 -4.39
C VAL A 65 3.22 4.55 -5.36
N GLU A 66 3.56 4.42 -6.62
CA GLU A 66 3.16 5.39 -7.63
C GLU A 66 1.64 5.47 -7.77
N THR A 67 0.98 4.33 -7.83
CA THR A 67 -0.48 4.27 -7.95
C THR A 67 -1.15 4.97 -6.76
N VAL A 68 -0.71 4.64 -5.54
CA VAL A 68 -1.29 5.23 -4.33
C VAL A 68 -1.06 6.74 -4.31
N LEU A 69 0.15 7.18 -4.64
CA LEU A 69 0.45 8.61 -4.66
C LEU A 69 -0.44 9.38 -5.62
N PHE A 70 -0.63 8.87 -6.84
CA PHE A 70 -1.47 9.55 -7.80
C PHE A 70 -2.95 9.53 -7.42
N GLU A 71 -3.43 8.46 -6.81
CA GLU A 71 -4.80 8.41 -6.31
C GLU A 71 -5.04 9.44 -5.21
N VAL A 72 -4.10 9.59 -4.29
CA VAL A 72 -4.17 10.58 -3.24
C VAL A 72 -4.13 11.99 -3.82
N LEU A 73 -3.25 12.22 -4.78
CA LEU A 73 -3.07 13.53 -5.40
C LEU A 73 -4.27 13.98 -6.22
N GLN A 74 -4.96 13.05 -6.82
CA GLN A 74 -6.17 13.35 -7.57
C GLN A 74 -7.21 14.06 -6.70
N ARG A 75 -7.20 13.77 -5.39
CA ARG A 75 -8.11 14.39 -4.43
C ARG A 75 -7.53 15.64 -3.79
N ALA A 76 -6.22 15.82 -3.85
CA ALA A 76 -5.53 16.86 -3.10
C ALA A 76 -5.30 18.14 -3.87
N GLY A 77 -5.49 18.13 -5.20
CA GLY A 77 -5.31 19.30 -6.02
C GLY A 77 -3.94 19.39 -6.69
N THR A 78 -3.81 20.35 -7.58
CA THR A 78 -2.70 20.43 -8.52
C THR A 78 -1.33 20.71 -7.91
N ASP A 79 -1.28 21.52 -6.84
CA ASP A 79 0.01 21.88 -6.23
C ASP A 79 0.67 20.68 -5.58
N ARG A 80 -0.10 19.88 -4.87
CA ARG A 80 0.42 18.65 -4.25
C ARG A 80 0.82 17.63 -5.31
N PHE A 81 0.05 17.53 -6.36
CA PHE A 81 0.40 16.68 -7.49
C PHE A 81 1.77 17.04 -8.03
N ARG A 82 2.02 18.32 -8.25
CA ARG A 82 3.30 18.80 -8.77
C ARG A 82 4.46 18.44 -7.86
N ARG A 83 4.30 18.65 -6.54
CA ARG A 83 5.34 18.33 -5.57
C ARG A 83 5.71 16.85 -5.58
N VAL A 84 4.72 15.99 -5.60
CA VAL A 84 4.97 14.55 -5.59
C VAL A 84 5.62 14.11 -6.90
N LEU A 85 5.21 14.68 -8.00
CA LEU A 85 5.80 14.40 -9.29
C LEU A 85 7.29 14.75 -9.30
N GLU A 86 7.66 15.86 -8.69
CA GLU A 86 9.07 16.25 -8.55
C GLU A 86 9.84 15.25 -7.70
N LEU A 87 9.25 14.76 -6.60
CA LEU A 87 9.88 13.75 -5.76
C LEU A 87 10.13 12.45 -6.51
N ILE A 88 9.15 11.99 -7.28
CA ILE A 88 9.28 10.76 -8.07
C ILE A 88 10.40 10.92 -9.10
N LYS A 89 10.43 12.05 -9.80
CA LYS A 89 11.49 12.33 -10.77
C LYS A 89 12.86 12.41 -10.12
N GLY A 90 12.94 12.99 -8.93
CA GLY A 90 14.19 13.11 -8.20
C GLY A 90 14.75 11.78 -7.72
N ARG A 91 13.91 10.77 -7.59
CA ARG A 91 14.35 9.42 -7.20
C ARG A 91 14.90 8.64 -8.37
N GLY A 92 14.66 9.11 -9.55
CA GLY A 92 15.23 8.65 -10.77
C GLY A 92 14.99 7.31 -11.18
#